data_279b261358a73c135c4a49a8128544f9
#
_entry.id   279b261358a73c135c4a49a8128544f9
#
_cell.length_a   1.000
_cell.length_b   1.000
_cell.length_c   1.000
_cell.angle_alpha   90.00
_cell.angle_beta   90.00
_cell.angle_gamma   90.00
#
_symmetry.space_group_name_H-M   'P 1'
#
loop_
_entity.id
_entity.type
_entity.pdbx_description
1 polymer ?
#
loop_
_entity_poly.entity_id
_entity_poly.type
_entity_poly.pdbx_seq_one_letter_code
_entity_poly.pdbx_strand_id
1 'polypeptide(L)'
;MKAGTATLLHFDGEARRIVASAGARSRPCTGGRRSAKSDGGEKDLRLIGKVLSSGHRSVLEHQMLSIAFDDVSVLVEQFAIEFRLASFTVKSRRYVDFSGAGFVVPENAPE
;
A
#
# COMPACT_ATOMS: atom_id res chain seq x y z
N MET A 1 12.10 11.23 22.57
CA MET A 1 10.82 10.84 21.95
C MET A 1 11.10 9.80 20.88
N LYS A 2 10.38 8.68 20.88
CA LYS A 2 10.56 7.66 19.85
C LYS A 2 9.66 8.06 18.66
N ALA A 3 10.26 8.30 17.51
CA ALA A 3 9.47 8.54 16.29
C ALA A 3 8.72 7.26 15.92
N GLY A 4 7.47 7.39 15.50
CA GLY A 4 6.71 6.25 14.98
C GLY A 4 7.43 5.63 13.78
N THR A 5 7.26 4.33 13.59
CA THR A 5 7.90 3.58 12.52
C THR A 5 6.88 2.98 11.58
N ALA A 6 7.22 2.91 10.30
CA ALA A 6 6.47 2.20 9.27
C ALA A 6 7.36 1.10 8.69
N THR A 7 6.90 -0.14 8.77
CA THR A 7 7.63 -1.31 8.29
C THR A 7 6.86 -2.01 7.18
N LEU A 8 7.48 -2.19 6.01
CA LEU A 8 6.91 -2.98 4.95
C LEU A 8 6.97 -4.47 5.34
N LEU A 9 5.81 -5.09 5.57
CA LEU A 9 5.68 -6.51 5.93
C LEU A 9 5.63 -7.40 4.71
N HIS A 10 4.90 -6.97 3.69
CA HIS A 10 4.71 -7.73 2.46
C HIS A 10 4.62 -6.80 1.26
N PHE A 11 5.28 -7.20 0.21
CA PHE A 11 5.18 -6.62 -1.12
C PHE A 11 5.07 -7.77 -2.11
N ASP A 12 4.05 -7.72 -2.97
CA ASP A 12 3.86 -8.78 -3.96
C ASP A 12 5.03 -8.78 -4.96
N GLY A 13 5.83 -9.86 -4.95
CA GLY A 13 6.95 -10.05 -5.88
C GLY A 13 6.52 -10.12 -7.35
N GLU A 14 5.25 -10.40 -7.61
CA GLU A 14 4.63 -10.42 -8.93
C GLU A 14 4.11 -9.04 -9.38
N ALA A 15 4.39 -7.97 -8.62
CA ALA A 15 3.90 -6.62 -8.85
C ALA A 15 4.03 -6.17 -10.31
N ARG A 16 5.19 -6.37 -10.91
CA ARG A 16 5.45 -5.99 -12.31
C ARG A 16 4.51 -6.72 -13.26
N ARG A 17 4.32 -8.01 -13.06
CA ARG A 17 3.45 -8.85 -13.88
C ARG A 17 1.99 -8.42 -13.73
N ILE A 18 1.54 -8.15 -12.52
CA ILE A 18 0.17 -7.73 -12.23
C ILE A 18 -0.12 -6.37 -12.88
N VAL A 19 0.73 -5.37 -12.65
CA VAL A 19 0.57 -4.02 -13.21
C VAL A 19 0.66 -4.02 -14.74
N ALA A 20 1.59 -4.78 -15.32
CA ALA A 20 1.72 -4.92 -16.76
C ALA A 20 0.49 -5.61 -17.38
N SER A 21 -0.05 -6.64 -16.71
CA SER A 21 -1.27 -7.32 -17.14
C SER A 21 -2.47 -6.38 -17.13
N ALA A 22 -2.62 -5.53 -16.11
CA ALA A 22 -3.65 -4.51 -16.03
C ALA A 22 -3.51 -3.48 -17.15
N GLY A 23 -2.29 -2.96 -17.39
CA GLY A 23 -1.98 -2.04 -18.47
C GLY A 23 -2.21 -2.64 -19.86
N ALA A 24 -1.96 -3.94 -20.04
CA ALA A 24 -2.23 -4.63 -21.30
C ALA A 24 -3.72 -4.78 -21.60
N ARG A 25 -4.56 -4.96 -20.58
CA ARG A 25 -6.03 -5.05 -20.73
C ARG A 25 -6.67 -3.77 -21.20
N SER A 26 -6.09 -2.62 -20.93
CA SER A 26 -6.59 -1.32 -21.39
C SER A 26 -6.40 -1.09 -22.89
N ARG A 27 -5.74 -2.00 -23.61
CA ARG A 27 -5.46 -1.88 -25.06
C ARG A 27 -6.54 -2.57 -25.89
N PRO A 28 -6.96 -1.98 -27.02
CA PRO A 28 -8.12 -2.46 -27.80
C PRO A 28 -8.04 -3.91 -28.30
N CYS A 29 -6.84 -4.45 -28.48
CA CYS A 29 -6.64 -5.76 -29.12
C CYS A 29 -6.14 -6.84 -28.17
N THR A 30 -6.18 -6.60 -26.83
CA THR A 30 -5.59 -7.52 -25.87
C THR A 30 -6.67 -8.19 -25.04
N GLY A 31 -6.97 -9.46 -25.32
CA GLY A 31 -7.85 -10.27 -24.48
C GLY A 31 -7.16 -10.75 -23.20
N GLY A 32 -7.96 -11.17 -22.21
CA GLY A 32 -7.48 -11.63 -20.91
C GLY A 32 -6.41 -12.71 -20.94
N ARG A 33 -6.45 -13.62 -21.93
CA ARG A 33 -5.42 -14.66 -22.12
C ARG A 33 -4.04 -14.11 -22.46
N ARG A 34 -3.97 -13.00 -23.20
CA ARG A 34 -2.68 -12.37 -23.56
C ARG A 34 -2.07 -11.63 -22.38
N SER A 35 -2.90 -10.99 -21.58
CA SER A 35 -2.41 -10.30 -20.37
C SER A 35 -1.86 -11.28 -19.31
N ALA A 36 -2.36 -12.52 -19.27
CA ALA A 36 -1.84 -13.57 -18.37
C ALA A 36 -0.44 -14.10 -18.76
N LYS A 37 0.10 -13.73 -19.92
CA LYS A 37 1.44 -14.12 -20.39
C LYS A 37 2.56 -13.12 -19.98
N SER A 38 2.24 -12.14 -19.16
CA SER A 38 3.21 -11.24 -18.57
C SER A 38 4.14 -12.02 -17.64
N ASP A 39 5.45 -11.87 -17.82
CA ASP A 39 6.50 -12.59 -17.08
C ASP A 39 7.26 -11.70 -16.09
N GLY A 40 6.87 -10.42 -15.98
CA GLY A 40 7.55 -9.42 -15.14
C GLY A 40 8.87 -8.90 -15.72
N GLY A 41 9.20 -9.27 -16.94
CA GLY A 41 10.46 -8.92 -17.61
C GLY A 41 10.53 -7.48 -18.12
N GLU A 42 11.57 -7.21 -18.91
CA GLU A 42 11.86 -5.86 -19.41
C GLU A 42 10.75 -5.28 -20.30
N LYS A 43 10.06 -6.13 -21.06
CA LYS A 43 8.92 -5.72 -21.89
C LYS A 43 7.76 -5.17 -21.02
N ASP A 44 7.54 -5.79 -19.88
CA ASP A 44 6.52 -5.36 -18.92
C ASP A 44 6.90 -4.02 -18.29
N LEU A 45 8.16 -3.83 -17.92
CA LEU A 45 8.66 -2.54 -17.42
C LEU A 45 8.46 -1.42 -18.44
N ARG A 46 8.76 -1.66 -19.71
CA ARG A 46 8.52 -0.67 -20.78
C ARG A 46 7.04 -0.37 -20.97
N LEU A 47 6.17 -1.38 -20.88
CA LEU A 47 4.73 -1.20 -20.93
C LEU A 47 4.22 -0.37 -19.76
N ILE A 48 4.64 -0.69 -18.54
CA ILE A 48 4.30 0.06 -17.33
C ILE A 48 4.72 1.53 -17.47
N GLY A 49 5.97 1.77 -17.87
CA GLY A 49 6.50 3.13 -18.09
C GLY A 49 5.66 3.92 -19.09
N LYS A 50 5.27 3.30 -20.21
CA LYS A 50 4.44 3.93 -21.23
C LYS A 50 3.03 4.25 -20.74
N VAL A 51 2.41 3.35 -19.99
CA VAL A 51 1.07 3.54 -19.43
C VAL A 51 1.08 4.66 -18.39
N LEU A 52 2.09 4.69 -17.52
CA LEU A 52 2.23 5.71 -16.48
C LEU A 52 2.53 7.09 -17.08
N SER A 53 3.41 7.17 -18.10
CA SER A 53 3.70 8.44 -18.80
C SER A 53 2.50 9.02 -19.53
N SER A 54 1.54 8.16 -19.90
CA SER A 54 0.25 8.57 -20.47
C SER A 54 -0.80 9.00 -19.44
N GLY A 55 -0.43 9.08 -18.14
CA GLY A 55 -1.32 9.50 -17.06
C GLY A 55 -2.23 8.39 -16.50
N HIS A 56 -2.18 7.17 -17.00
CA HIS A 56 -3.02 6.05 -16.55
C HIS A 56 -2.44 5.39 -15.30
N ARG A 57 -2.62 6.02 -14.13
CA ARG A 57 -2.08 5.55 -12.85
C ARG A 57 -2.90 4.45 -12.19
N SER A 58 -4.16 4.28 -12.56
CA SER A 58 -5.05 3.28 -11.98
C SER A 58 -4.54 1.83 -12.09
N VAL A 59 -3.65 1.54 -13.03
CA VAL A 59 -3.02 0.22 -13.13
C VAL A 59 -2.16 -0.14 -11.91
N LEU A 60 -1.69 0.85 -11.15
CA LEU A 60 -0.94 0.64 -9.91
C LEU A 60 -1.83 0.15 -8.75
N GLU A 61 -3.14 0.39 -8.82
CA GLU A 61 -4.10 -0.04 -7.78
C GLU A 61 -4.24 -1.56 -7.70
N HIS A 62 -3.76 -2.29 -8.69
CA HIS A 62 -3.69 -3.75 -8.65
C HIS A 62 -2.53 -4.28 -7.80
N GLN A 63 -1.66 -3.40 -7.30
CA GLN A 63 -0.55 -3.76 -6.43
C GLN A 63 -1.00 -3.79 -4.97
N MET A 64 -0.70 -4.89 -4.30
CA MET A 64 -0.97 -5.06 -2.87
C MET A 64 0.33 -4.95 -2.07
N LEU A 65 0.27 -4.25 -0.95
CA LEU A 65 1.34 -4.21 0.03
C LEU A 65 0.75 -4.18 1.45
N SER A 66 1.48 -4.72 2.40
CA SER A 66 1.12 -4.69 3.82
C SER A 66 2.19 -3.92 4.59
N ILE A 67 1.76 -2.97 5.40
CA ILE A 67 2.64 -2.11 6.19
C ILE A 67 2.22 -2.20 7.65
N ALA A 68 3.17 -2.42 8.55
CA ALA A 68 2.96 -2.24 9.98
C ALA A 68 3.37 -0.83 10.39
N PHE A 69 2.56 -0.23 11.25
CA PHE A 69 2.86 1.04 11.92
C PHE A 69 2.99 0.78 13.41
N ASP A 70 4.15 1.12 13.98
CA ASP A 70 4.43 0.97 15.40
C ASP A 70 4.76 2.33 16.02
N ASP A 71 4.48 2.48 17.29
CA ASP A 71 4.72 3.70 18.08
C ASP A 71 4.04 4.96 17.47
N VAL A 72 2.90 4.79 16.83
CA VAL A 72 2.09 5.91 16.29
C VAL A 72 1.02 6.34 17.30
N SER A 73 0.64 7.62 17.25
CA SER A 73 -0.42 8.13 18.11
C SER A 73 -1.79 7.59 17.71
N VAL A 74 -2.71 7.51 18.66
CA VAL A 74 -4.12 7.16 18.43
C VAL A 74 -4.77 8.08 17.39
N LEU A 75 -4.36 9.35 17.34
CA LEU A 75 -4.88 10.30 16.36
C LEU A 75 -4.50 9.91 14.94
N VAL A 76 -3.24 9.47 14.72
CA VAL A 76 -2.78 8.98 13.41
C VAL A 76 -3.55 7.72 13.02
N GLU A 77 -3.76 6.79 13.97
CA GLU A 77 -4.56 5.59 13.76
C GLU A 77 -5.98 5.95 13.29
N GLN A 78 -6.69 6.80 14.05
CA GLN A 78 -8.06 7.20 13.72
C GLN A 78 -8.14 7.88 12.35
N PHE A 79 -7.20 8.77 12.06
CA PHE A 79 -7.13 9.45 10.78
C PHE A 79 -6.88 8.46 9.63
N ALA A 80 -5.97 7.50 9.81
CA ALA A 80 -5.65 6.52 8.78
C ALA A 80 -6.84 5.62 8.43
N ILE A 81 -7.59 5.11 9.44
CA ILE A 81 -8.73 4.20 9.21
C ILE A 81 -9.94 4.87 8.54
N GLU A 82 -10.00 6.21 8.52
CA GLU A 82 -11.02 6.93 7.76
C GLU A 82 -10.81 6.81 6.25
N PHE A 83 -9.58 6.60 5.80
CA PHE A 83 -9.26 6.37 4.40
C PHE A 83 -9.65 4.96 3.97
N ARG A 84 -10.83 4.81 3.39
CA ARG A 84 -11.39 3.50 2.99
C ARG A 84 -10.72 2.87 1.76
N LEU A 85 -9.58 3.36 1.33
CA LEU A 85 -8.79 2.81 0.23
C LEU A 85 -7.88 1.66 0.67
N ALA A 86 -7.85 1.34 1.97
CA ALA A 86 -7.06 0.25 2.54
C ALA A 86 -7.88 -0.54 3.56
N SER A 87 -7.38 -1.72 3.93
CA SER A 87 -7.90 -2.52 5.05
C SER A 87 -6.96 -2.37 6.24
N PHE A 88 -7.51 -2.23 7.43
CA PHE A 88 -6.76 -1.98 8.65
C PHE A 88 -7.03 -3.05 9.70
N THR A 89 -5.97 -3.48 10.37
CA THR A 89 -6.03 -4.28 11.59
C THR A 89 -5.37 -3.48 12.70
N VAL A 90 -6.12 -3.17 13.74
CA VAL A 90 -5.69 -2.30 14.84
C VAL A 90 -5.78 -3.07 16.16
N LYS A 91 -4.83 -2.84 17.08
CA LYS A 91 -4.91 -3.37 18.44
C LYS A 91 -6.16 -2.83 19.14
N SER A 92 -7.02 -3.74 19.58
CA SER A 92 -8.26 -3.34 20.27
C SER A 92 -7.95 -2.78 21.64
N ARG A 93 -8.32 -1.54 21.89
CA ARG A 93 -8.24 -0.89 23.21
C ARG A 93 -9.23 -1.46 24.24
N ARG A 94 -10.14 -2.34 23.81
CA ARG A 94 -11.08 -3.03 24.74
C ARG A 94 -10.58 -4.38 25.20
N TYR A 95 -9.68 -5.01 24.44
CA TYR A 95 -9.22 -6.38 24.69
C TYR A 95 -7.73 -6.50 24.98
N VAL A 96 -6.94 -5.46 24.67
CA VAL A 96 -5.50 -5.45 24.91
C VAL A 96 -5.20 -4.54 26.09
N ASP A 97 -4.42 -5.05 27.04
CA ASP A 97 -3.89 -4.25 28.15
C ASP A 97 -2.77 -3.34 27.66
N PHE A 98 -2.95 -2.04 27.82
CA PHE A 98 -1.99 -1.00 27.46
C PHE A 98 -1.30 -0.39 28.68
N SER A 99 -1.45 -0.96 29.88
CA SER A 99 -0.85 -0.40 31.11
C SER A 99 0.66 -0.24 31.04
N GLY A 100 1.34 -1.07 30.24
CA GLY A 100 2.78 -0.97 29.96
C GLY A 100 3.15 -0.20 28.68
N ALA A 101 2.18 0.34 27.94
CA ALA A 101 2.42 1.10 26.71
C ALA A 101 2.79 2.55 27.05
N GLY A 102 3.77 3.10 26.34
CA GLY A 102 4.11 4.51 26.43
C GLY A 102 3.06 5.40 25.73
N PHE A 103 3.13 6.68 26.00
CA PHE A 103 2.33 7.69 25.31
C PHE A 103 3.16 8.39 24.23
N VAL A 104 2.55 8.68 23.10
CA VAL A 104 3.13 9.58 22.10
C VAL A 104 2.70 11.00 22.44
N VAL A 105 3.65 11.80 22.92
CA VAL A 105 3.42 13.21 23.24
C VAL A 105 3.91 14.05 22.05
N PRO A 106 3.05 14.90 21.45
CA PRO A 106 3.48 15.83 20.40
C PRO A 106 4.55 16.79 20.93
N GLU A 107 5.48 17.22 20.08
CA GLU A 107 6.55 18.15 20.47
C GLU A 107 6.04 19.50 20.99
N ASN A 108 4.86 19.91 20.53
CA ASN A 108 4.24 21.18 20.90
C ASN A 108 3.06 21.00 21.87
N ALA A 109 3.00 19.86 22.61
CA ALA A 109 1.97 19.69 23.62
C ALA A 109 2.18 20.75 24.73
N PRO A 110 1.15 21.49 25.16
CA PRO A 110 1.26 22.37 26.33
C PRO A 110 1.57 21.52 27.57
N GLU A 111 2.40 22.06 28.49
CA GLU A 111 2.71 21.45 29.79
C GLU A 111 1.45 21.31 30.67
#